data_7538238a88924fdb547b6b584c291c98
#
_entry.id   7538238a88924fdb547b6b584c291c98
#
_cell.length_a   1.000
_cell.length_b   1.000
_cell.length_c   1.000
_cell.angle_alpha   90.00
_cell.angle_beta   90.00
_cell.angle_gamma   90.00
#
_symmetry.space_group_name_H-M   'P 1'
#
loop_
_entity.id
_entity.type
_entity.pdbx_description
1 polymer ?
#
loop_
_entity_poly.entity_id
_entity_poly.type
_entity_poly.pdbx_seq_one_letter_code
_entity_poly.pdbx_strand_id
1 'polypeptide(L)'
;MTVYDLVAIVNLLEDHNRKDYGFALYKEEYELLRKANLNNTLVVVNAKSKDRRVLGKVKVILPLSVYGKKPTAQVIGVVNMEAYSKRKEEEERINRIKEINRLINKNNSELVNLMTELRKLEG
;
A
#
# COMPACT_ATOMS: atom_id res chain seq x y z
N MET A 1 29.39 12.64 9.85
CA MET A 1 28.77 13.37 8.73
C MET A 1 27.26 13.21 8.81
N THR A 2 26.56 14.32 8.84
CA THR A 2 25.10 14.27 8.88
C THR A 2 24.58 13.99 7.50
N VAL A 3 23.82 12.93 7.37
CA VAL A 3 23.29 12.52 6.08
C VAL A 3 21.78 12.78 5.98
N TYR A 4 21.22 13.45 6.98
CA TYR A 4 19.83 13.90 6.94
C TYR A 4 19.69 15.28 7.58
N ASP A 5 18.82 16.11 7.00
CA ASP A 5 18.51 17.44 7.50
C ASP A 5 17.02 17.58 7.85
N LEU A 6 16.24 16.55 7.61
CA LEU A 6 14.81 16.57 7.78
C LEU A 6 14.36 15.49 8.74
N VAL A 7 13.24 15.75 9.41
CA VAL A 7 12.59 14.82 10.32
C VAL A 7 11.15 14.65 9.88
N ALA A 8 10.73 13.42 9.70
CA ALA A 8 9.34 13.10 9.41
C ALA A 8 8.60 12.84 10.72
N ILE A 9 7.55 13.57 10.96
CA ILE A 9 6.65 13.30 12.10
C ILE A 9 5.65 12.27 11.63
N VAL A 10 5.66 11.12 12.26
CA VAL A 10 4.94 9.93 11.82
C VAL A 10 4.03 9.42 12.93
N ASN A 11 2.81 9.08 12.56
CA ASN A 11 1.90 8.34 13.43
C ASN A 11 1.94 6.87 13.02
N LEU A 12 2.28 5.99 13.94
CA LEU A 12 2.36 4.56 13.67
C LEU A 12 0.97 3.96 13.56
N LEU A 13 0.73 3.15 12.56
CA LEU A 13 -0.58 2.54 12.33
C LEU A 13 -0.98 1.57 13.46
N GLU A 14 0.00 0.92 14.08
CA GLU A 14 -0.25 0.01 15.19
C GLU A 14 -0.45 0.72 16.53
N ASP A 15 -0.18 2.02 16.59
CA ASP A 15 -0.32 2.79 17.83
C ASP A 15 -1.75 3.33 17.97
N HIS A 16 -2.49 2.81 18.91
CA HIS A 16 -3.87 3.24 19.16
C HIS A 16 -3.97 4.70 19.60
N ASN A 17 -2.95 5.19 20.29
CA ASN A 17 -2.93 6.56 20.77
C ASN A 17 -2.49 7.56 19.70
N ARG A 18 -1.98 7.07 18.60
CA ARG A 18 -1.54 7.88 17.45
C ARG A 18 -0.61 9.01 17.85
N LYS A 19 0.37 8.70 18.68
CA LYS A 19 1.38 9.65 19.09
C LYS A 19 2.24 10.09 17.92
N ASP A 20 2.75 11.31 18.01
CA ASP A 20 3.66 11.84 17.02
C ASP A 20 5.09 11.43 17.36
N TYR A 21 5.74 10.72 16.44
CA TYR A 21 7.13 10.31 16.58
C TYR A 21 7.97 10.94 15.49
N GLY A 22 9.16 11.41 15.83
CA GLY A 22 10.09 11.95 14.86
C GLY A 22 11.06 10.89 14.36
N PHE A 23 11.18 10.76 13.06
CA PHE A 23 12.11 9.83 12.42
C PHE A 23 13.03 10.58 11.48
N ALA A 24 14.30 10.21 11.47
CA ALA A 24 15.25 10.80 10.53
C ALA A 24 14.81 10.50 9.10
N LEU A 25 14.79 11.53 8.27
CA LEU A 25 14.40 11.41 6.87
C LEU A 25 15.59 11.73 5.99
N TYR A 26 16.10 10.72 5.31
CA TYR A 26 17.23 10.86 4.42
C TYR A 26 16.80 11.36 3.06
N LYS A 27 17.74 11.84 2.29
CA LYS A 27 17.48 12.46 0.99
C LYS A 27 16.72 11.53 0.02
N GLU A 28 17.11 10.28 -0.01
CA GLU A 28 16.49 9.31 -0.93
C GLU A 28 15.00 9.14 -0.64
N GLU A 29 14.65 8.95 0.62
CA GLU A 29 13.26 8.78 1.05
C GLU A 29 12.48 10.09 0.92
N TYR A 30 13.14 11.22 1.18
CA TYR A 30 12.52 12.54 1.00
C TYR A 30 12.13 12.77 -0.47
N GLU A 31 12.99 12.40 -1.41
CA GLU A 31 12.69 12.55 -2.83
C GLU A 31 11.49 11.69 -3.24
N LEU A 32 11.36 10.50 -2.67
CA LEU A 32 10.21 9.65 -2.91
C LEU A 32 8.93 10.26 -2.32
N LEU A 33 9.00 10.79 -1.10
CA LEU A 33 7.87 11.41 -0.44
C LEU A 33 7.42 12.70 -1.14
N ARG A 34 8.38 13.48 -1.64
CA ARG A 34 8.10 14.73 -2.33
C ARG A 34 7.26 14.52 -3.59
N LYS A 35 7.47 13.41 -4.27
CA LYS A 35 6.76 13.06 -5.50
C LYS A 35 5.43 12.39 -5.24
N ALA A 36 5.19 11.94 -4.01
CA ALA A 36 4.00 11.18 -3.65
C ALA A 36 2.97 12.07 -2.96
N ASN A 37 1.71 11.65 -3.02
CA ASN A 37 0.66 12.28 -2.24
C ASN A 37 0.75 11.74 -0.81
N LEU A 38 1.08 12.61 0.15
CA LEU A 38 1.26 12.20 1.55
C LEU A 38 0.02 11.57 2.16
N ASN A 39 -1.17 11.94 1.68
CA ASN A 39 -2.41 11.35 2.17
C ASN A 39 -2.55 9.86 1.80
N ASN A 40 -1.91 9.44 0.72
CA ASN A 40 -1.99 8.08 0.20
C ASN A 40 -0.65 7.34 0.29
N THR A 41 0.29 7.87 1.11
CA THR A 41 1.63 7.31 1.19
C THR A 41 1.92 6.91 2.63
N LEU A 42 2.36 5.69 2.82
CA LEU A 42 2.84 5.19 4.11
C LEU A 42 4.36 5.10 4.07
N VAL A 43 4.97 5.20 5.23
CA VAL A 43 6.41 5.00 5.38
C VAL A 43 6.68 3.78 6.24
N VAL A 44 7.79 3.13 5.98
CA VAL A 44 8.30 2.07 6.83
C VAL A 44 9.36 2.69 7.71
N VAL A 45 9.19 2.54 9.00
CA VAL A 45 10.14 3.08 9.99
C VAL A 45 10.69 1.95 10.84
N ASN A 46 11.88 2.17 11.39
CA ASN A 46 12.53 1.20 12.26
C ASN A 46 12.19 1.54 13.70
N ALA A 47 11.37 0.71 14.35
CA ALA A 47 11.02 0.91 15.76
C ALA A 47 12.19 0.49 16.66
N LYS A 48 12.70 1.45 17.40
CA LYS A 48 13.94 1.27 18.18
C LYS A 48 13.86 0.18 19.25
N SER A 49 12.73 0.08 19.95
CA SER A 49 12.62 -0.81 21.10
C SER A 49 12.55 -2.30 20.74
N LYS A 50 12.23 -2.63 19.51
CA LYS A 50 12.01 -4.02 19.08
C LYS A 50 12.77 -4.41 17.83
N ASP A 51 13.61 -3.51 17.32
CA ASP A 51 14.36 -3.71 16.07
C ASP A 51 13.48 -4.24 14.95
N ARG A 52 12.26 -3.74 14.87
CA ARG A 52 11.32 -4.17 13.86
C ARG A 52 10.83 -3.02 13.00
N ARG A 53 10.41 -3.38 11.82
CA ARG A 53 9.90 -2.44 10.83
C ARG A 53 8.40 -2.31 11.00
N VAL A 54 7.93 -1.07 11.10
CA VAL A 54 6.51 -0.78 11.25
C VAL A 54 6.07 0.26 10.23
N LEU A 55 4.80 0.23 9.89
CA LEU A 55 4.21 1.19 8.98
C LEU A 55 3.68 2.39 9.74
N GLY A 56 3.84 3.57 9.13
CA GLY A 56 3.31 4.79 9.70
C GLY A 56 2.86 5.76 8.62
N LYS A 57 2.08 6.74 9.04
CA LYS A 57 1.60 7.81 8.18
C LYS A 57 2.32 9.10 8.53
N VAL A 58 2.90 9.74 7.53
CA VAL A 58 3.60 11.01 7.72
C VAL A 58 2.58 12.11 7.95
N LYS A 59 2.72 12.80 9.08
CA LYS A 59 1.88 13.95 9.42
C LYS A 59 2.47 15.24 8.86
N VAL A 60 3.76 15.44 9.07
CA VAL A 60 4.47 16.64 8.60
C VAL A 60 5.96 16.32 8.51
N ILE A 61 6.66 17.05 7.66
CA ILE A 61 8.12 16.96 7.52
C ILE A 61 8.67 18.30 8.03
N LEU A 62 9.59 18.23 9.00
CA LEU A 62 10.19 19.40 9.61
C LEU A 62 11.70 19.40 9.38
N PRO A 63 12.31 20.59 9.27
CA PRO A 63 13.77 20.68 9.35
C PRO A 63 14.26 20.19 10.71
N LEU A 64 15.42 19.57 10.73
CA LEU A 64 16.02 19.06 11.97
C LEU A 64 16.18 20.18 13.00
N SER A 65 16.54 21.39 12.54
CA SER A 65 16.69 22.55 13.42
C SER A 65 15.39 22.95 14.11
N VAL A 66 14.26 22.75 13.44
CA VAL A 66 12.94 23.06 14.02
C VAL A 66 12.50 21.97 14.98
N TYR A 67 12.80 20.71 14.67
CA TYR A 67 12.47 19.59 15.53
C TYR A 67 13.17 19.68 16.89
N GLY A 68 14.42 20.13 16.88
CA GLY A 68 15.18 20.40 18.11
C GLY A 68 15.67 19.22 18.90
N LYS A 69 15.37 18.01 18.47
CA LYS A 69 15.80 16.77 19.08
C LYS A 69 16.48 15.90 18.05
N LYS A 70 17.33 14.97 18.53
CA LYS A 70 17.96 14.01 17.64
C LYS A 70 17.04 12.78 17.50
N PRO A 71 16.56 12.47 16.30
CA PRO A 71 15.75 11.27 16.10
C PRO A 71 16.55 10.01 16.43
N THR A 72 15.90 9.05 17.05
CA THR A 72 16.53 7.78 17.44
C THR A 72 16.28 6.67 16.42
N ALA A 73 15.37 6.89 15.50
CA ALA A 73 15.04 5.94 14.43
C ALA A 73 14.89 6.69 13.12
N GLN A 74 14.74 5.97 12.03
CA GLN A 74 14.72 6.57 10.70
C GLN A 74 13.64 5.97 9.84
N VAL A 75 13.23 6.74 8.82
CA VAL A 75 12.39 6.23 7.74
C VAL A 75 13.28 5.37 6.85
N ILE A 76 12.90 4.12 6.65
CA ILE A 76 13.70 3.18 5.86
C ILE A 76 13.04 2.81 4.52
N GLY A 77 11.81 3.23 4.30
CA GLY A 77 11.15 2.98 3.03
C GLY A 77 9.89 3.81 2.90
N VAL A 78 9.43 3.94 1.67
CA VAL A 78 8.22 4.68 1.33
C VAL A 78 7.31 3.75 0.54
N VAL A 79 6.06 3.61 0.98
CA VAL A 79 5.06 2.78 0.31
C VAL A 79 4.04 3.70 -0.34
N ASN A 80 4.03 3.72 -1.68
CA ASN A 80 3.05 4.48 -2.42
C ASN A 80 1.73 3.71 -2.46
N MET A 81 0.80 4.09 -1.59
CA MET A 81 -0.48 3.42 -1.48
C MET A 81 -1.36 3.62 -2.70
N GLU A 82 -1.18 4.71 -3.42
CA GLU A 82 -1.91 4.93 -4.67
C GLU A 82 -1.53 3.88 -5.72
N ALA A 83 -0.25 3.64 -5.90
CA ALA A 83 0.23 2.62 -6.83
C ALA A 83 -0.19 1.22 -6.37
N TYR A 84 -0.13 0.97 -5.06
CA TYR A 84 -0.58 -0.30 -4.49
C TYR A 84 -2.07 -0.52 -4.72
N SER A 85 -2.89 0.50 -4.46
CA SER A 85 -4.34 0.42 -4.66
C SER A 85 -4.70 0.17 -6.12
N LYS A 86 -4.01 0.84 -7.04
CA LYS A 86 -4.22 0.62 -8.47
C LYS A 86 -3.88 -0.82 -8.88
N ARG A 87 -2.78 -1.36 -8.37
CA ARG A 87 -2.40 -2.75 -8.66
C ARG A 87 -3.42 -3.73 -8.09
N LYS A 88 -3.90 -3.46 -6.88
CA LYS A 88 -4.89 -4.31 -6.24
C LYS A 88 -6.22 -4.27 -7.00
N GLU A 89 -6.66 -3.09 -7.40
CA GLU A 89 -7.85 -2.93 -8.23
C GLU A 89 -7.71 -3.67 -9.55
N GLU A 90 -6.54 -3.59 -10.17
CA GLU A 90 -6.23 -4.30 -11.41
C GLU A 90 -6.29 -5.80 -11.23
N GLU A 91 -5.70 -6.32 -10.15
CA GLU A 91 -5.77 -7.75 -9.83
C GLU A 91 -7.21 -8.21 -9.60
N GLU A 92 -7.99 -7.44 -8.84
CA GLU A 92 -9.38 -7.74 -8.59
C GLU A 92 -10.19 -7.74 -9.89
N ARG A 93 -9.91 -6.78 -10.79
CA ARG A 93 -10.56 -6.70 -12.09
C ARG A 93 -10.22 -7.92 -12.95
N ILE A 94 -8.95 -8.31 -12.99
CA ILE A 94 -8.49 -9.48 -13.75
C ILE A 94 -9.14 -10.74 -13.19
N ASN A 95 -9.17 -10.90 -11.88
CA ASN A 95 -9.78 -12.06 -11.24
C ASN A 95 -11.28 -12.12 -11.52
N ARG A 96 -11.95 -10.98 -11.53
CA ARG A 96 -13.36 -10.89 -11.83
C ARG A 96 -13.64 -11.28 -13.28
N ILE A 97 -12.81 -10.82 -14.21
CA ILE A 97 -12.93 -11.20 -15.62
C ILE A 97 -12.74 -12.70 -15.79
N LYS A 98 -11.75 -13.28 -15.12
CA LYS A 98 -11.51 -14.73 -15.16
C LYS A 98 -12.72 -15.50 -14.63
N GLU A 99 -13.32 -15.05 -13.55
CA GLU A 99 -14.49 -15.69 -12.98
C GLU A 99 -15.70 -15.58 -13.90
N ILE A 100 -15.95 -14.42 -14.47
CA ILE A 100 -17.04 -14.22 -15.42
C ILE A 100 -16.85 -15.14 -16.65
N ASN A 101 -15.64 -15.22 -17.18
CA ASN A 101 -15.34 -16.11 -18.31
C ASN A 101 -15.58 -17.57 -17.95
N ARG A 102 -15.21 -17.97 -16.74
CA ARG A 102 -15.44 -19.34 -16.25
C ARG A 102 -16.95 -19.62 -16.19
N LEU A 103 -17.75 -18.70 -15.69
CA LEU A 103 -19.19 -18.84 -15.60
C LEU A 103 -19.85 -18.87 -16.98
N ILE A 104 -19.38 -18.04 -17.91
CA ILE A 104 -19.88 -18.02 -19.29
C ILE A 104 -19.60 -19.38 -19.95
N ASN A 105 -18.40 -19.91 -19.81
CA ASN A 105 -18.03 -21.21 -20.36
C ASN A 105 -18.87 -22.34 -19.77
N LYS A 106 -19.14 -22.28 -18.47
CA LYS A 106 -19.99 -23.26 -17.82
C LYS A 106 -21.42 -23.18 -18.34
N ASN A 107 -21.98 -21.99 -18.44
CA ASN A 107 -23.33 -21.78 -18.96
C ASN A 107 -23.46 -22.19 -20.41
N ASN A 108 -22.43 -21.93 -21.22
CA ASN A 108 -22.41 -22.38 -22.62
C ASN A 108 -22.42 -23.89 -22.73
N SER A 109 -21.66 -24.58 -21.86
CA SER A 109 -21.66 -26.02 -21.84
C SER A 109 -23.03 -26.58 -21.45
N GLU A 110 -23.68 -26.01 -20.45
CA GLU A 110 -25.03 -26.38 -20.04
C GLU A 110 -26.04 -26.15 -21.15
N LEU A 111 -25.93 -24.99 -21.84
CA LEU A 111 -26.82 -24.66 -22.95
C LEU A 111 -26.65 -25.65 -24.08
N VAL A 112 -25.42 -26.01 -24.45
CA VAL A 112 -25.15 -27.00 -25.49
C VAL A 112 -25.74 -28.36 -25.11
N ASN A 113 -25.61 -28.77 -23.83
CA ASN A 113 -26.18 -30.02 -23.36
C ASN A 113 -27.71 -30.03 -23.47
N LEU A 114 -28.35 -28.92 -23.07
CA LEU A 114 -29.79 -28.77 -23.15
C LEU A 114 -30.27 -28.80 -24.59
N MET A 115 -29.58 -28.17 -25.51
CA MET A 115 -29.89 -28.18 -26.93
C MET A 115 -29.76 -29.59 -27.51
N THR A 116 -28.78 -30.34 -27.08
CA THR A 116 -28.58 -31.72 -27.53
C THR A 116 -29.72 -32.62 -27.04
N GLU A 117 -30.16 -32.44 -25.80
CA GLU A 117 -31.31 -33.18 -25.26
C GLU A 117 -32.60 -32.82 -26.01
N LEU A 118 -32.79 -31.56 -26.31
CA LEU A 118 -33.96 -31.11 -27.06
C LEU A 118 -34.00 -31.76 -28.43
N ARG A 119 -32.89 -31.82 -29.13
CA ARG A 119 -32.79 -32.47 -30.43
C ARG A 119 -33.14 -33.95 -30.35
N LYS A 120 -32.71 -34.63 -29.30
CA LYS A 120 -33.06 -36.04 -29.08
C LYS A 120 -34.56 -36.22 -28.88
N LEU A 121 -35.21 -35.29 -28.20
CA LEU A 121 -36.64 -35.36 -27.94
C LEU A 121 -37.47 -35.03 -29.20
N GLU A 122 -36.96 -34.19 -30.09
CA GLU A 122 -37.63 -33.80 -31.31
C GLU A 122 -37.44 -34.83 -32.43
N GLY A 123 -36.35 -35.58 -32.35
CA GLY A 123 -36.00 -36.52 -33.39
C GLY A 123 -36.32 -37.92 -33.08
#